data_5d65086bdca2cc74413d2c24e1916d9d
#
_entry.id   5d65086bdca2cc74413d2c24e1916d9d
#
_cell.length_a   1.000
_cell.length_b   1.000
_cell.length_c   1.000
_cell.angle_alpha   90.00
_cell.angle_beta   90.00
_cell.angle_gamma   90.00
#
_symmetry.space_group_name_H-M   'P 1'
#
loop_
_entity.id
_entity.type
_entity.pdbx_description
1 polymer ?
#
loop_
_entity_poly.entity_id
_entity_poly.type
_entity_poly.pdbx_seq_one_letter_code
_entity_poly.pdbx_strand_id
1 'polypeptide(L)'
;MHFIYRFSQGLRLRQVDMLQEGITGSSSTLTKLAYRLRGVCKSAIKRMRRRGDLKIGKRHEIVFIDESKFGHKRKYNRGRQSNRASWVFGMLGVKEEFRRPILKVVNQRSAQHLMPILQKHVRQGSTVVSDGWRAYNGLRDAGYNHLTVNHKEVFVDPQTGAHTQNIERLWGVCKATVWRCRRNRTESRLKDHLKVIEWTYWRGDVHKNGPLGMILHDIRRKYPV
;
A
#
# COMPACT_ATOMS: atom_id res chain seq x y z
N MET A 1 11.71 -19.37 -13.38
CA MET A 1 12.38 -18.40 -12.47
C MET A 1 12.16 -16.94 -12.90
N HIS A 2 12.25 -16.57 -14.19
CA HIS A 2 12.09 -15.21 -14.75
C HIS A 2 10.79 -14.51 -14.31
N PHE A 3 9.63 -15.22 -14.33
CA PHE A 3 8.35 -14.63 -13.90
C PHE A 3 8.36 -14.22 -12.42
N ILE A 4 8.91 -15.07 -11.55
CA ILE A 4 9.01 -14.79 -10.10
C ILE A 4 9.92 -13.58 -9.87
N TYR A 5 11.05 -13.52 -10.56
CA TYR A 5 11.95 -12.36 -10.52
C TYR A 5 11.24 -11.07 -10.90
N ARG A 6 10.64 -11.02 -12.11
CA ARG A 6 9.91 -9.83 -12.56
C ARG A 6 8.80 -9.41 -11.61
N PHE A 7 8.05 -10.39 -11.09
CA PHE A 7 6.99 -10.12 -10.10
C PHE A 7 7.56 -9.51 -8.82
N SER A 8 8.63 -10.08 -8.27
CA SER A 8 9.23 -9.63 -7.01
C SER A 8 9.80 -8.21 -7.12
N GLN A 9 10.36 -7.85 -8.29
CA GLN A 9 10.92 -6.53 -8.58
C GLN A 9 9.85 -5.49 -8.96
N GLY A 10 8.57 -5.86 -8.97
CA GLY A 10 7.49 -4.96 -9.41
C GLY A 10 7.58 -4.57 -10.89
N LEU A 11 8.29 -5.34 -11.70
CA LEU A 11 8.43 -5.10 -13.13
C LEU A 11 7.13 -5.36 -13.87
N ARG A 12 7.00 -4.78 -15.07
CA ARG A 12 5.81 -4.94 -15.91
C ARG A 12 5.66 -6.40 -16.36
N LEU A 13 4.50 -6.97 -16.07
CA LEU A 13 4.14 -8.34 -16.44
C LEU A 13 3.20 -8.32 -17.67
N ARG A 14 3.70 -7.90 -18.85
CA ARG A 14 2.93 -7.96 -20.10
C ARG A 14 2.92 -9.40 -20.61
N GLN A 15 1.72 -9.92 -20.87
CA GLN A 15 1.56 -11.29 -21.36
C GLN A 15 2.29 -11.50 -22.71
N VAL A 16 2.19 -10.52 -23.61
CA VAL A 16 2.84 -10.58 -24.92
C VAL A 16 4.36 -10.74 -24.77
N ASP A 17 5.00 -9.89 -23.95
CA ASP A 17 6.44 -9.94 -23.74
C ASP A 17 6.89 -11.31 -23.22
N MET A 18 6.12 -11.89 -22.28
CA MET A 18 6.45 -13.17 -21.65
C MET A 18 6.21 -14.38 -22.55
N LEU A 19 5.24 -14.30 -23.46
CA LEU A 19 5.03 -15.33 -24.47
C LEU A 19 6.15 -15.28 -25.51
N GLN A 20 6.54 -14.09 -25.95
CA GLN A 20 7.65 -13.89 -26.89
C GLN A 20 9.01 -14.31 -26.30
N GLU A 21 9.23 -14.09 -25.01
CA GLU A 21 10.44 -14.51 -24.30
C GLU A 21 10.44 -16.01 -23.94
N GLY A 22 9.44 -16.78 -24.36
CA GLY A 22 9.35 -18.23 -24.09
C GLY A 22 9.18 -18.59 -22.60
N ILE A 23 8.78 -17.66 -21.74
CA ILE A 23 8.59 -17.91 -20.30
C ILE A 23 7.45 -18.90 -20.08
N THR A 24 6.46 -18.87 -20.94
CA THR A 24 5.34 -19.84 -20.99
C THR A 24 4.63 -19.77 -22.32
N GLY A 25 4.06 -20.88 -22.77
CA GLY A 25 3.23 -20.95 -23.98
C GLY A 25 1.78 -20.48 -23.78
N SER A 26 1.37 -20.06 -22.57
CA SER A 26 -0.03 -19.76 -22.28
C SER A 26 -0.21 -18.54 -21.36
N SER A 27 -1.08 -17.61 -21.81
CA SER A 27 -1.48 -16.45 -21.01
C SER A 27 -2.30 -16.86 -19.76
N SER A 28 -2.99 -17.99 -19.80
CA SER A 28 -3.74 -18.50 -18.64
C SER A 28 -2.78 -18.94 -17.53
N THR A 29 -1.66 -19.56 -17.89
CA THR A 29 -0.59 -19.94 -16.94
C THR A 29 0.00 -18.71 -16.25
N LEU A 30 0.30 -17.64 -17.00
CA LEU A 30 0.78 -16.38 -16.42
C LEU A 30 -0.22 -15.77 -15.43
N THR A 31 -1.50 -15.82 -15.76
CA THR A 31 -2.58 -15.34 -14.88
C THR A 31 -2.64 -16.14 -13.58
N LYS A 32 -2.55 -17.48 -13.67
CA LYS A 32 -2.51 -18.37 -12.50
C LYS A 32 -1.27 -18.13 -11.64
N LEU A 33 -0.09 -17.98 -12.24
CA LEU A 33 1.15 -17.68 -11.53
C LEU A 33 1.07 -16.35 -10.79
N ALA A 34 0.61 -15.28 -11.45
CA ALA A 34 0.42 -13.98 -10.82
C ALA A 34 -0.58 -14.04 -9.65
N TYR A 35 -1.66 -14.82 -9.78
CA TYR A 35 -2.63 -15.03 -8.70
C TYR A 35 -1.98 -15.76 -7.50
N ARG A 36 -1.23 -16.84 -7.75
CA ARG A 36 -0.52 -17.59 -6.70
C ARG A 36 0.49 -16.72 -5.97
N LEU A 37 1.29 -15.92 -6.68
CA LEU A 37 2.30 -15.04 -6.06
C LEU A 37 1.66 -13.92 -5.22
N ARG A 38 0.57 -13.29 -5.69
CA ARG A 38 -0.22 -12.36 -4.85
C ARG A 38 -0.72 -13.07 -3.58
N GLY A 39 -1.16 -14.32 -3.71
CA GLY A 39 -1.56 -15.16 -2.59
C GLY A 39 -0.43 -15.43 -1.59
N VAL A 40 0.82 -15.56 -2.06
CA VAL A 40 2.01 -15.68 -1.19
C VAL A 40 2.21 -14.40 -0.39
N CYS A 41 2.27 -13.23 -1.05
CA CYS A 41 2.42 -11.94 -0.38
C CYS A 41 1.32 -11.69 0.66
N LYS A 42 0.07 -11.96 0.29
CA LYS A 42 -1.10 -11.82 1.16
C LYS A 42 -1.02 -12.72 2.40
N SER A 43 -0.56 -13.97 2.23
CA SER A 43 -0.36 -14.90 3.35
C SER A 43 0.76 -14.43 4.28
N ALA A 44 1.86 -13.90 3.74
CA ALA A 44 2.95 -13.35 4.52
C ALA A 44 2.50 -12.15 5.37
N ILE A 45 1.82 -11.18 4.78
CA ILE A 45 1.24 -10.02 5.48
C ILE A 45 0.21 -10.44 6.54
N LYS A 46 -0.62 -11.46 6.24
CA LYS A 46 -1.57 -12.01 7.23
C LYS A 46 -0.85 -12.62 8.44
N ARG A 47 0.26 -13.34 8.22
CA ARG A 47 1.09 -13.89 9.31
C ARG A 47 1.68 -12.79 10.19
N MET A 48 2.27 -11.74 9.59
CA MET A 48 2.80 -10.60 10.33
C MET A 48 1.71 -9.93 11.18
N ARG A 49 0.52 -9.74 10.63
CA ARG A 49 -0.60 -9.16 11.36
C ARG A 49 -0.99 -10.00 12.59
N ARG A 50 -1.05 -11.33 12.45
CA ARG A 50 -1.37 -12.24 13.57
C ARG A 50 -0.35 -12.18 14.70
N ARG A 51 0.92 -11.90 14.37
CA ARG A 51 2.00 -11.74 15.36
C ARG A 51 2.06 -10.33 15.98
N GLY A 52 1.24 -9.40 15.53
CA GLY A 52 1.32 -8.01 15.97
C GLY A 52 2.43 -7.18 15.31
N ASP A 53 3.15 -7.75 14.33
CA ASP A 53 4.29 -7.09 13.67
C ASP A 53 3.87 -5.93 12.76
N LEU A 54 2.60 -5.91 12.30
CA LEU A 54 2.04 -4.86 11.45
C LEU A 54 1.44 -3.72 12.27
N LYS A 55 2.26 -3.08 13.11
CA LYS A 55 1.97 -1.82 13.80
C LYS A 55 3.08 -0.82 13.53
N ILE A 56 2.69 0.43 13.28
CA ILE A 56 3.58 1.58 13.05
C ILE A 56 3.49 2.58 14.22
N GLY A 57 4.37 3.57 14.24
CA GLY A 57 4.43 4.54 15.34
C GLY A 57 5.26 4.04 16.52
N LYS A 58 6.46 3.54 16.26
CA LYS A 58 7.48 3.27 17.29
C LYS A 58 8.21 4.58 17.64
N ARG A 59 9.05 4.54 18.68
CA ARG A 59 9.94 5.65 19.04
C ARG A 59 10.72 6.11 17.80
N HIS A 60 10.73 7.42 17.57
CA HIS A 60 11.34 8.07 16.39
C HIS A 60 10.72 7.69 15.03
N GLU A 61 9.51 7.20 15.00
CA GLU A 61 8.76 6.94 13.78
C GLU A 61 7.60 7.91 13.66
N ILE A 62 7.58 8.69 12.59
CA ILE A 62 6.47 9.59 12.26
C ILE A 62 5.48 8.83 11.40
N VAL A 63 4.19 8.98 11.68
CA VAL A 63 3.12 8.35 10.93
C VAL A 63 2.38 9.40 10.09
N PHE A 64 2.41 9.24 8.79
CA PHE A 64 1.63 10.06 7.85
C PHE A 64 0.34 9.34 7.50
N ILE A 65 -0.77 10.07 7.49
CA ILE A 65 -2.09 9.52 7.14
C ILE A 65 -2.77 10.38 6.08
N ASP A 66 -3.46 9.72 5.15
CA ASP A 66 -4.21 10.36 4.07
C ASP A 66 -5.14 9.35 3.38
N GLU A 67 -6.12 9.82 2.61
CA GLU A 67 -6.96 8.99 1.76
C GLU A 67 -6.74 9.31 0.27
N SER A 68 -6.69 8.25 -0.51
CA SER A 68 -6.62 8.39 -1.97
C SER A 68 -7.67 7.57 -2.69
N LYS A 69 -8.27 8.18 -3.70
CA LYS A 69 -9.26 7.53 -4.56
C LYS A 69 -8.58 6.73 -5.65
N PHE A 70 -8.92 5.44 -5.73
CA PHE A 70 -8.49 4.52 -6.78
C PHE A 70 -9.62 4.27 -7.76
N GLY A 71 -9.56 4.93 -8.90
CA GLY A 71 -10.56 4.82 -9.96
C GLY A 71 -10.04 5.47 -11.24
N HIS A 72 -10.61 5.09 -12.37
CA HIS A 72 -10.27 5.75 -13.63
C HIS A 72 -10.87 7.16 -13.67
N LYS A 73 -10.04 8.18 -13.84
CA LYS A 73 -10.51 9.50 -14.24
C LYS A 73 -11.01 9.38 -15.69
N ARG A 74 -12.21 9.89 -15.95
CA ARG A 74 -12.69 10.04 -17.32
C ARG A 74 -11.77 11.02 -18.06
N LYS A 75 -11.27 10.62 -19.22
CA LYS A 75 -10.73 11.59 -20.18
C LYS A 75 -11.90 12.24 -20.89
N TYR A 76 -11.92 13.57 -20.88
CA TYR A 76 -12.89 14.41 -21.61
C TYR A 76 -14.37 14.22 -21.23
N ASN A 77 -14.67 13.80 -20.01
CA ASN A 77 -16.05 13.53 -19.56
C ASN A 77 -16.87 12.57 -20.45
N ARG A 78 -16.22 11.83 -21.36
CA ARG A 78 -16.84 10.86 -22.26
C ARG A 78 -16.78 9.45 -21.69
N GLY A 79 -17.82 8.65 -21.94
CA GLY A 79 -17.93 7.24 -21.53
C GLY A 79 -18.75 7.03 -20.25
N ARG A 80 -19.10 5.75 -19.98
CA ARG A 80 -19.92 5.34 -18.84
C ARG A 80 -19.23 5.69 -17.51
N GLN A 81 -19.98 6.25 -16.58
CA GLN A 81 -19.48 6.53 -15.23
C GLN A 81 -19.15 5.22 -14.51
N SER A 82 -17.88 5.03 -14.20
CA SER A 82 -17.50 3.91 -13.37
C SER A 82 -17.76 4.29 -11.91
N ASN A 83 -18.83 3.79 -11.32
CA ASN A 83 -19.12 3.90 -9.88
C ASN A 83 -18.15 3.05 -9.02
N ARG A 84 -17.07 2.53 -9.64
CA ARG A 84 -16.12 1.58 -9.04
C ARG A 84 -14.85 2.23 -8.48
N ALA A 85 -14.94 3.49 -8.09
CA ALA A 85 -13.80 4.11 -7.43
C ALA A 85 -13.82 3.74 -5.94
N SER A 86 -12.78 3.06 -5.49
CA SER A 86 -12.59 2.72 -4.08
C SER A 86 -11.70 3.74 -3.40
N TRP A 87 -12.07 4.15 -2.20
CA TRP A 87 -11.19 4.92 -1.33
C TRP A 87 -10.21 4.00 -0.61
N VAL A 88 -8.98 4.44 -0.51
CA VAL A 88 -7.95 3.74 0.25
C VAL A 88 -7.43 4.68 1.32
N PHE A 89 -7.56 4.28 2.57
CA PHE A 89 -6.94 4.94 3.70
C PHE A 89 -5.51 4.41 3.84
N GLY A 90 -4.53 5.31 3.77
CA GLY A 90 -3.12 5.03 3.91
C GLY A 90 -2.59 5.52 5.25
N MET A 91 -1.80 4.69 5.89
CA MET A 91 -1.02 5.02 7.07
C MET A 91 0.42 4.64 6.77
N LEU A 92 1.34 5.59 6.79
CA LEU A 92 2.75 5.39 6.44
C LEU A 92 3.64 5.72 7.63
N GLY A 93 4.22 4.71 8.25
CA GLY A 93 5.31 4.90 9.23
C GLY A 93 6.63 5.17 8.51
N VAL A 94 7.28 6.27 8.88
CA VAL A 94 8.58 6.67 8.35
C VAL A 94 9.57 6.79 9.51
N LYS A 95 10.67 6.04 9.42
CA LYS A 95 11.80 6.13 10.34
C LYS A 95 13.08 6.04 9.52
N GLU A 96 13.87 7.11 9.49
CA GLU A 96 15.07 7.19 8.65
C GLU A 96 14.72 6.86 7.18
N GLU A 97 15.34 5.85 6.60
CA GLU A 97 15.05 5.39 5.25
C GLU A 97 13.89 4.37 5.18
N PHE A 98 13.47 3.81 6.30
CA PHE A 98 12.43 2.78 6.34
C PHE A 98 11.05 3.40 6.20
N ARG A 99 10.27 2.85 5.27
CA ARG A 99 8.88 3.20 4.99
C ARG A 99 7.99 1.97 5.17
N ARG A 100 6.99 2.09 6.03
CA ARG A 100 6.10 0.98 6.41
C ARG A 100 4.65 1.34 6.16
N PRO A 101 4.13 1.14 4.94
CA PRO A 101 2.75 1.45 4.62
C PRO A 101 1.78 0.42 5.17
N ILE A 102 0.60 0.89 5.59
CA ILE A 102 -0.60 0.10 5.87
C ILE A 102 -1.72 0.70 5.04
N LEU A 103 -2.29 -0.10 4.13
CA LEU A 103 -3.25 0.34 3.13
C LEU A 103 -4.58 -0.38 3.32
N LYS A 104 -5.67 0.38 3.50
CA LYS A 104 -7.01 -0.15 3.73
C LYS A 104 -8.01 0.42 2.75
N VAL A 105 -8.72 -0.45 2.04
CA VAL A 105 -9.90 -0.01 1.29
C VAL A 105 -11.01 0.31 2.29
N VAL A 106 -11.58 1.48 2.15
CA VAL A 106 -12.64 2.00 3.04
C VAL A 106 -13.85 2.44 2.20
N ASN A 107 -15.04 2.24 2.74
CA ASN A 107 -16.27 2.63 2.08
C ASN A 107 -16.63 4.09 2.39
N GLN A 108 -16.24 4.57 3.57
CA GLN A 108 -16.51 5.92 4.04
C GLN A 108 -15.25 6.52 4.67
N ARG A 109 -15.15 7.86 4.60
CA ARG A 109 -14.02 8.64 5.10
C ARG A 109 -14.37 9.44 6.37
N SER A 110 -15.42 9.07 7.08
CA SER A 110 -15.76 9.73 8.34
C SER A 110 -14.84 9.30 9.47
N ALA A 111 -14.72 10.15 10.50
CA ALA A 111 -13.96 9.84 11.71
C ALA A 111 -14.36 8.48 12.31
N GLN A 112 -15.66 8.20 12.38
CA GLN A 112 -16.22 6.94 12.88
C GLN A 112 -15.66 5.69 12.16
N HIS A 113 -15.30 5.81 10.87
CA HIS A 113 -14.75 4.69 10.10
C HIS A 113 -13.22 4.65 10.09
N LEU A 114 -12.56 5.83 10.08
CA LEU A 114 -11.11 5.90 9.98
C LEU A 114 -10.40 5.72 11.32
N MET A 115 -10.94 6.29 12.42
CA MET A 115 -10.32 6.24 13.73
C MET A 115 -10.11 4.81 14.27
N PRO A 116 -11.08 3.88 14.21
CA PRO A 116 -10.85 2.51 14.64
C PRO A 116 -9.77 1.78 13.83
N ILE A 117 -9.66 2.08 12.54
CA ILE A 117 -8.62 1.52 11.67
C ILE A 117 -7.25 2.05 12.11
N LEU A 118 -7.15 3.36 12.36
CA LEU A 118 -5.93 3.99 12.81
C LEU A 118 -5.48 3.42 14.16
N GLN A 119 -6.34 3.42 15.17
CA GLN A 119 -6.04 2.90 16.51
C GLN A 119 -5.57 1.44 16.51
N LYS A 120 -6.12 0.63 15.61
CA LYS A 120 -5.69 -0.76 15.42
C LYS A 120 -4.27 -0.90 14.92
N HIS A 121 -3.80 0.04 14.10
CA HIS A 121 -2.55 -0.09 13.35
C HIS A 121 -1.45 0.89 13.78
N VAL A 122 -1.82 1.98 14.43
CA VAL A 122 -0.88 2.98 14.94
C VAL A 122 -0.79 2.87 16.47
N ARG A 123 0.41 2.93 17.01
CA ARG A 123 0.62 2.89 18.47
C ARG A 123 0.19 4.22 19.07
N GLN A 124 -0.48 4.19 20.23
CA GLN A 124 -0.76 5.40 21.00
C GLN A 124 0.53 6.14 21.35
N GLY A 125 0.44 7.44 21.55
CA GLY A 125 1.61 8.31 21.79
C GLY A 125 2.47 8.61 20.53
N SER A 126 2.09 8.05 19.36
CA SER A 126 2.81 8.34 18.12
C SER A 126 2.54 9.75 17.63
N THR A 127 3.54 10.34 16.96
CA THR A 127 3.35 11.55 16.16
C THR A 127 2.67 11.18 14.85
N VAL A 128 1.48 11.74 14.62
CA VAL A 128 0.67 11.53 13.42
C VAL A 128 0.57 12.85 12.66
N VAL A 129 0.92 12.82 11.38
CA VAL A 129 0.83 13.96 10.46
C VAL A 129 -0.30 13.70 9.47
N SER A 130 -1.20 14.67 9.33
CA SER A 130 -2.29 14.62 8.34
C SER A 130 -2.49 15.97 7.67
N ASP A 131 -3.37 16.03 6.67
CA ASP A 131 -3.97 17.26 6.21
C ASP A 131 -5.01 17.80 7.23
N GLY A 132 -5.57 18.98 6.94
CA GLY A 132 -6.59 19.62 7.78
C GLY A 132 -7.99 18.99 7.68
N TRP A 133 -8.13 17.73 7.27
CA TRP A 133 -9.40 17.06 7.15
C TRP A 133 -10.06 16.85 8.53
N ARG A 134 -11.28 17.36 8.71
CA ARG A 134 -12.02 17.35 10.00
C ARG A 134 -12.22 15.96 10.62
N ALA A 135 -12.14 14.89 9.85
CA ALA A 135 -12.23 13.52 10.38
C ALA A 135 -11.09 13.17 11.34
N TYR A 136 -10.01 13.95 11.35
CA TYR A 136 -8.83 13.75 12.17
C TYR A 136 -8.78 14.62 13.44
N ASN A 137 -9.78 15.50 13.66
CA ASN A 137 -9.79 16.40 14.82
C ASN A 137 -9.71 15.68 16.17
N GLY A 138 -10.28 14.47 16.29
CA GLY A 138 -10.25 13.66 17.51
C GLY A 138 -8.95 12.87 17.75
N LEU A 139 -7.89 13.07 16.95
CA LEU A 139 -6.63 12.32 17.11
C LEU A 139 -5.92 12.65 18.43
N ARG A 140 -5.94 13.91 18.87
CA ARG A 140 -5.34 14.31 20.15
C ARG A 140 -6.06 13.67 21.34
N ASP A 141 -7.38 13.67 21.32
CA ASP A 141 -8.21 13.06 22.35
C ASP A 141 -8.03 11.53 22.38
N ALA A 142 -7.69 10.93 21.23
CA ALA A 142 -7.35 9.52 21.11
C ALA A 142 -5.91 9.18 21.54
N GLY A 143 -5.15 10.14 22.09
CA GLY A 143 -3.82 9.94 22.66
C GLY A 143 -2.67 9.95 21.62
N TYR A 144 -2.85 10.67 20.49
CA TYR A 144 -1.80 10.88 19.50
C TYR A 144 -1.25 12.31 19.52
N ASN A 145 0.04 12.47 19.25
CA ASN A 145 0.62 13.78 18.97
C ASN A 145 0.30 14.15 17.51
N HIS A 146 -0.78 14.93 17.31
CA HIS A 146 -1.29 15.23 15.98
C HIS A 146 -0.73 16.56 15.46
N LEU A 147 -0.06 16.50 14.31
CA LEU A 147 0.42 17.62 13.53
C LEU A 147 -0.37 17.73 12.24
N THR A 148 -0.87 18.93 11.93
CA THR A 148 -1.68 19.20 10.74
C THR A 148 -0.90 20.07 9.77
N VAL A 149 -0.88 19.70 8.49
CA VAL A 149 -0.26 20.47 7.42
C VAL A 149 -1.36 21.09 6.55
N ASN A 150 -1.36 22.41 6.43
CA ASN A 150 -2.29 23.11 5.56
C ASN A 150 -1.69 23.31 4.16
N HIS A 151 -2.05 22.44 3.22
CA HIS A 151 -1.56 22.48 1.83
C HIS A 151 -1.89 23.78 1.06
N LYS A 152 -2.85 24.58 1.56
CA LYS A 152 -3.22 25.83 0.89
C LYS A 152 -2.25 26.98 1.22
N GLU A 153 -1.54 26.86 2.32
CA GLU A 153 -0.68 27.94 2.83
C GLU A 153 0.80 27.61 2.74
N VAL A 154 1.19 26.34 3.07
CA VAL A 154 2.61 25.96 3.11
C VAL A 154 2.78 24.48 2.80
N PHE A 155 3.76 24.13 1.95
CA PHE A 155 4.11 22.72 1.66
C PHE A 155 4.83 22.00 2.81
N VAL A 156 5.48 22.77 3.67
CA VAL A 156 6.20 22.30 4.86
C VAL A 156 5.84 23.26 5.99
N ASP A 157 5.32 22.72 7.08
CA ASP A 157 5.04 23.53 8.27
C ASP A 157 6.35 24.15 8.80
N PRO A 158 6.47 25.48 8.83
CA PRO A 158 7.75 26.13 9.16
C PRO A 158 8.15 25.96 10.64
N GLN A 159 7.20 25.66 11.54
CA GLN A 159 7.48 25.48 12.97
C GLN A 159 7.83 24.03 13.31
N THR A 160 7.18 23.07 12.64
CA THR A 160 7.33 21.65 12.96
C THR A 160 8.12 20.85 11.92
N GLY A 161 8.37 21.43 10.73
CA GLY A 161 8.96 20.73 9.59
C GLY A 161 8.06 19.62 9.02
N ALA A 162 6.80 19.54 9.46
CA ALA A 162 5.86 18.52 9.00
C ALA A 162 5.47 18.77 7.54
N HIS A 163 5.44 17.70 6.74
CA HIS A 163 5.02 17.73 5.34
C HIS A 163 4.38 16.42 4.92
N THR A 164 3.44 16.45 3.95
CA THR A 164 2.72 15.24 3.49
C THR A 164 3.36 14.56 2.27
N GLN A 165 4.46 15.08 1.75
CA GLN A 165 5.14 14.55 0.56
C GLN A 165 5.46 13.04 0.64
N ASN A 166 5.71 12.51 1.85
CA ASN A 166 5.99 11.09 2.04
C ASN A 166 4.81 10.21 1.65
N ILE A 167 3.60 10.56 2.07
CA ILE A 167 2.40 9.79 1.75
C ILE A 167 1.92 10.06 0.31
N GLU A 168 2.11 11.27 -0.20
CA GLU A 168 1.82 11.61 -1.60
C GLU A 168 2.69 10.79 -2.56
N ARG A 169 4.00 10.67 -2.27
CA ARG A 169 4.92 9.81 -3.02
C ARG A 169 4.47 8.34 -2.97
N LEU A 170 4.02 7.86 -1.80
CA LEU A 170 3.45 6.52 -1.67
C LEU A 170 2.24 6.33 -2.59
N TRP A 171 1.35 7.32 -2.67
CA TRP A 171 0.20 7.25 -3.59
C TRP A 171 0.61 7.19 -5.05
N GLY A 172 1.65 7.92 -5.44
CA GLY A 172 2.23 7.83 -6.78
C GLY A 172 2.66 6.40 -7.10
N VAL A 173 3.43 5.76 -6.21
CA VAL A 173 3.87 4.37 -6.35
C VAL A 173 2.69 3.40 -6.37
N CYS A 174 1.72 3.55 -5.46
CA CYS A 174 0.55 2.69 -5.38
C CYS A 174 -0.29 2.76 -6.67
N LYS A 175 -0.59 3.96 -7.16
CA LYS A 175 -1.35 4.17 -8.39
C LYS A 175 -0.62 3.62 -9.61
N ALA A 176 0.69 3.90 -9.75
CA ALA A 176 1.50 3.37 -10.82
C ALA A 176 1.52 1.84 -10.84
N THR A 177 1.67 1.20 -9.67
CA THR A 177 1.67 -0.26 -9.53
C THR A 177 0.32 -0.86 -9.89
N VAL A 178 -0.77 -0.31 -9.37
CA VAL A 178 -2.14 -0.78 -9.66
C VAL A 178 -2.49 -0.60 -11.15
N TRP A 179 -2.07 0.49 -11.78
CA TRP A 179 -2.32 0.76 -13.20
C TRP A 179 -1.47 -0.13 -14.13
N ARG A 180 -0.22 -0.42 -13.78
CA ARG A 180 0.62 -1.36 -14.54
C ARG A 180 -0.01 -2.75 -14.61
N CYS A 181 -0.71 -3.17 -13.57
CA CYS A 181 -1.41 -4.46 -13.50
C CYS A 181 -2.70 -4.53 -14.35
N ARG A 182 -3.00 -3.51 -15.13
CA ARG A 182 -4.05 -3.37 -16.20
C ARG A 182 -5.46 -3.91 -15.93
N ARG A 183 -5.85 -4.41 -14.78
CA ARG A 183 -7.20 -4.96 -14.56
C ARG A 183 -7.66 -4.82 -13.11
N ASN A 184 -7.62 -3.61 -12.57
CA ASN A 184 -8.26 -3.35 -11.28
C ASN A 184 -9.78 -3.17 -11.47
N ARG A 185 -10.46 -4.24 -11.88
CA ARG A 185 -11.91 -4.20 -12.16
C ARG A 185 -12.76 -4.45 -10.93
N THR A 186 -12.20 -4.92 -9.83
CA THR A 186 -12.91 -5.26 -8.60
C THR A 186 -12.16 -4.78 -7.37
N GLU A 187 -12.89 -4.46 -6.32
CA GLU A 187 -12.32 -4.09 -5.03
C GLU A 187 -11.43 -5.20 -4.44
N SER A 188 -11.83 -6.45 -4.62
CA SER A 188 -11.02 -7.61 -4.19
C SER A 188 -9.64 -7.61 -4.87
N ARG A 189 -9.58 -7.29 -6.18
CA ARG A 189 -8.32 -7.21 -6.91
C ARG A 189 -7.46 -6.03 -6.42
N LEU A 190 -8.08 -4.89 -6.13
CA LEU A 190 -7.39 -3.75 -5.52
C LEU A 190 -6.77 -4.15 -4.18
N LYS A 191 -7.55 -4.78 -3.30
CA LYS A 191 -7.06 -5.29 -2.00
C LYS A 191 -5.85 -6.21 -2.17
N ASP A 192 -5.85 -7.08 -3.17
CA ASP A 192 -4.72 -7.97 -3.44
C ASP A 192 -3.47 -7.20 -3.90
N HIS A 193 -3.61 -6.19 -4.77
CA HIS A 193 -2.48 -5.34 -5.18
C HIS A 193 -1.91 -4.53 -4.03
N LEU A 194 -2.77 -3.93 -3.19
CA LEU A 194 -2.33 -3.21 -2.01
C LEU A 194 -1.53 -4.12 -1.05
N LYS A 195 -1.90 -5.41 -0.94
CA LYS A 195 -1.13 -6.38 -0.14
C LYS A 195 0.23 -6.75 -0.74
N VAL A 196 0.36 -6.73 -2.05
CA VAL A 196 1.69 -6.87 -2.68
C VAL A 196 2.55 -5.65 -2.36
N ILE A 197 2.00 -4.44 -2.44
CA ILE A 197 2.73 -3.21 -2.10
C ILE A 197 3.16 -3.25 -0.62
N GLU A 198 2.25 -3.54 0.31
CA GLU A 198 2.62 -3.71 1.72
C GLU A 198 3.74 -4.75 1.88
N TRP A 199 3.64 -5.89 1.19
CA TRP A 199 4.65 -6.95 1.24
C TRP A 199 6.02 -6.47 0.76
N THR A 200 6.08 -5.70 -0.34
CA THR A 200 7.32 -5.13 -0.85
C THR A 200 8.02 -4.30 0.22
N TYR A 201 7.35 -3.31 0.78
CA TYR A 201 7.93 -2.43 1.80
C TYR A 201 8.26 -3.12 3.14
N TRP A 202 7.39 -4.01 3.60
CA TRP A 202 7.56 -4.65 4.91
C TRP A 202 8.51 -5.84 4.90
N ARG A 203 8.73 -6.44 3.74
CA ARG A 203 9.49 -7.70 3.64
C ARG A 203 10.48 -7.71 2.48
N GLY A 204 10.05 -7.35 1.29
CA GLY A 204 10.86 -7.42 0.08
C GLY A 204 12.10 -6.55 0.16
N ASP A 205 11.90 -5.25 0.39
CA ASP A 205 12.96 -4.25 0.36
C ASP A 205 13.90 -4.34 1.58
N VAL A 206 13.42 -4.92 2.69
CA VAL A 206 14.23 -5.06 3.92
C VAL A 206 14.96 -6.40 4.04
N HIS A 207 14.78 -7.31 3.10
CA HIS A 207 15.43 -8.63 3.13
C HIS A 207 16.86 -8.54 2.58
N LYS A 208 17.82 -9.20 3.23
CA LYS A 208 19.25 -9.17 2.84
C LYS A 208 19.49 -9.56 1.37
N ASN A 209 18.70 -10.47 0.81
CA ASN A 209 18.77 -10.90 -0.59
C ASN A 209 17.68 -10.22 -1.46
N GLY A 210 17.18 -9.08 -1.04
CA GLY A 210 16.17 -8.30 -1.74
C GLY A 210 14.81 -9.01 -1.93
N PRO A 211 13.93 -8.42 -2.75
CA PRO A 211 12.58 -8.94 -2.96
C PRO A 211 12.53 -10.36 -3.54
N LEU A 212 13.50 -10.74 -4.40
CA LEU A 212 13.55 -12.09 -4.95
C LEU A 212 13.82 -13.13 -3.85
N GLY A 213 14.82 -12.91 -3.02
CA GLY A 213 15.13 -13.83 -1.91
C GLY A 213 13.95 -13.97 -0.95
N MET A 214 13.27 -12.84 -0.68
CA MET A 214 12.12 -12.85 0.22
C MET A 214 10.90 -13.57 -0.36
N ILE A 215 10.61 -13.40 -1.66
CA ILE A 215 9.46 -14.10 -2.27
C ILE A 215 9.68 -15.61 -2.33
N LEU A 216 10.91 -16.06 -2.62
CA LEU A 216 11.27 -17.48 -2.60
C LEU A 216 11.10 -18.09 -1.20
N HIS A 217 11.55 -17.38 -0.16
CA HIS A 217 11.34 -17.79 1.22
C HIS A 217 9.83 -17.90 1.56
N ASP A 218 9.02 -16.91 1.17
CA ASP A 218 7.58 -16.92 1.45
C ASP A 218 6.81 -17.96 0.61
N ILE A 219 7.29 -18.31 -0.61
CA ILE A 219 6.77 -19.42 -1.42
C ILE A 219 6.99 -20.74 -0.67
N ARG A 220 8.24 -21.02 -0.29
CA ARG A 220 8.60 -22.25 0.46
C ARG A 220 7.77 -22.39 1.74
N ARG A 221 7.54 -21.28 2.44
CA ARG A 221 6.75 -21.28 3.67
C ARG A 221 5.25 -21.50 3.44
N LYS A 222 4.73 -21.10 2.30
CA LYS A 222 3.31 -21.29 1.96
C LYS A 222 3.03 -22.64 1.35
N TYR A 223 3.99 -23.17 0.62
CA TYR A 223 3.93 -24.46 -0.06
C TYR A 223 5.15 -25.30 0.40
N PRO A 224 5.09 -25.85 1.63
CA PRO A 224 6.15 -26.73 2.10
C PRO A 224 6.22 -27.97 1.20
N VAL A 225 7.43 -28.40 0.87
CA VAL A 225 7.74 -29.66 0.17
C VAL A 225 7.91 -30.72 1.22
#